data_839bebf34559d6c370313ef8a4a8653c
#
_entry.id   839bebf34559d6c370313ef8a4a8653c
#
_cell.length_a   1.000
_cell.length_b   1.000
_cell.length_c   1.000
_cell.angle_alpha   90.00
_cell.angle_beta   90.00
_cell.angle_gamma   90.00
#
_symmetry.space_group_name_H-M   'P 1'
#
loop_
_entity.id
_entity.type
_entity.pdbx_description
1 polymer ?
#
loop_
_entity_poly.entity_id
_entity_poly.type
_entity_poly.pdbx_seq_one_letter_code
_entity_poly.pdbx_strand_id
1 'polypeptide(L)'
;MVIALTGWCRDRYPTVVSAMLIEAGLTPVGGVFRYGGFEPYEDISEAQTAAISGYFAPMTLDEAKAAKKDEIAAARYAAEIAGVAVGGVTVRTDRESQALITGAALKALQDAEYVCSWKTDAGFVELSAPQILAIADAVRAHVQECFDHERALNALVDAAETVAELEGITW
;
A
#
# COMPACT_ATOMS: atom_id res chain seq x y z
N MET A 1 18.00 27.32 -13.80
CA MET A 1 18.67 26.85 -12.57
C MET A 1 17.94 25.62 -12.08
N VAL A 2 18.63 24.53 -11.73
CA VAL A 2 17.99 23.33 -11.16
C VAL A 2 18.19 23.37 -9.67
N ILE A 3 17.08 23.30 -8.89
CA ILE A 3 17.15 23.14 -7.45
C ILE A 3 17.38 21.67 -7.19
N ALA A 4 18.58 21.31 -6.76
CA ALA A 4 18.91 19.94 -6.40
C ALA A 4 18.09 19.50 -5.18
N LEU A 5 17.32 18.43 -5.35
CA LEU A 5 16.53 17.82 -4.27
C LEU A 5 17.22 16.53 -3.88
N THR A 6 17.85 16.54 -2.72
CA THR A 6 18.65 15.43 -2.22
C THR A 6 17.84 14.44 -1.38
N GLY A 7 16.59 14.19 -1.75
CA GLY A 7 15.74 13.27 -1.02
C GLY A 7 14.64 12.67 -1.86
N TRP A 8 14.13 11.53 -1.39
CA TRP A 8 12.93 10.92 -1.95
C TRP A 8 11.71 11.76 -1.53
N CYS A 9 10.98 12.34 -2.49
CA CYS A 9 9.74 13.04 -2.24
C CYS A 9 8.57 12.29 -2.89
N ARG A 10 7.57 11.94 -2.08
CA ARG A 10 6.39 11.17 -2.49
C ARG A 10 5.54 11.90 -3.53
N ASP A 11 5.55 13.24 -3.51
CA ASP A 11 4.66 14.09 -4.31
C ASP A 11 5.43 15.07 -5.21
N ARG A 12 6.10 14.54 -6.23
CA ARG A 12 6.83 15.35 -7.21
C ARG A 12 5.91 15.88 -8.31
N TYR A 13 4.86 16.59 -7.89
CA TYR A 13 3.99 17.27 -8.87
C TYR A 13 4.28 18.78 -8.89
N PRO A 14 4.38 19.42 -10.05
CA PRO A 14 4.58 20.88 -10.15
C PRO A 14 3.54 21.70 -9.38
N THR A 15 2.31 21.21 -9.28
CA THR A 15 1.22 21.81 -8.52
C THR A 15 1.47 21.87 -7.01
N VAL A 16 2.23 20.92 -6.46
CA VAL A 16 2.62 20.90 -5.05
C VAL A 16 3.56 22.06 -4.73
N VAL A 17 4.50 22.35 -5.62
CA VAL A 17 5.42 23.48 -5.46
C VAL A 17 4.66 24.81 -5.41
N SER A 18 3.71 25.01 -6.32
CA SER A 18 2.88 26.22 -6.34
C SER A 18 2.04 26.37 -5.08
N ALA A 19 1.39 25.29 -4.62
CA ALA A 19 0.58 25.29 -3.40
C ALA A 19 1.43 25.63 -2.15
N MET A 20 2.58 25.00 -2.03
CA MET A 20 3.51 25.21 -0.91
C MET A 20 4.04 26.67 -0.87
N LEU A 21 4.36 27.24 -2.03
CA LEU A 21 4.82 28.64 -2.11
C LEU A 21 3.71 29.61 -1.69
N ILE A 22 2.45 29.35 -2.09
CA ILE A 22 1.29 30.14 -1.66
C ILE A 22 1.13 30.09 -0.14
N GLU A 23 1.23 28.90 0.46
CA GLU A 23 1.16 28.73 1.93
C GLU A 23 2.28 29.48 2.66
N ALA A 24 3.47 29.53 2.05
CA ALA A 24 4.61 30.30 2.57
C ALA A 24 4.49 31.81 2.31
N GLY A 25 3.40 32.30 1.69
CA GLY A 25 3.20 33.71 1.35
C GLY A 25 4.10 34.20 0.20
N LEU A 26 4.58 33.29 -0.63
CA LEU A 26 5.44 33.56 -1.79
C LEU A 26 4.65 33.43 -3.10
N THR A 27 5.14 34.11 -4.15
CA THR A 27 4.55 33.96 -5.49
C THR A 27 4.72 32.53 -6.00
N PRO A 28 3.65 31.88 -6.47
CA PRO A 28 3.74 30.55 -7.03
C PRO A 28 4.56 30.54 -8.32
N VAL A 29 5.31 29.47 -8.56
CA VAL A 29 6.09 29.27 -9.79
C VAL A 29 5.80 27.92 -10.40
N GLY A 30 5.78 27.88 -11.74
CA GLY A 30 5.71 26.64 -12.50
C GLY A 30 7.11 26.05 -12.73
N GLY A 31 7.18 24.75 -12.93
CA GLY A 31 8.43 24.05 -13.20
C GLY A 31 8.21 22.59 -13.54
N VAL A 32 9.29 21.86 -13.72
CA VAL A 32 9.28 20.43 -14.00
C VAL A 32 10.25 19.70 -13.06
N PHE A 33 9.83 18.54 -12.57
CA PHE A 33 10.74 17.64 -11.86
C PHE A 33 11.54 16.83 -12.87
N ARG A 34 12.85 16.94 -12.76
CA ARG A 34 13.82 16.13 -13.53
C ARG A 34 14.69 15.33 -12.56
N TYR A 35 15.50 14.45 -13.10
CA TYR A 35 16.45 13.67 -12.32
C TYR A 35 17.26 14.57 -11.37
N GLY A 36 17.02 14.39 -10.06
CA GLY A 36 17.77 15.07 -9.00
C GLY A 36 17.29 16.47 -8.63
N GLY A 37 16.17 16.99 -9.16
CA GLY A 37 15.73 18.30 -8.74
C GLY A 37 14.47 18.86 -9.39
N PHE A 38 14.10 20.07 -8.97
CA PHE A 38 13.05 20.88 -9.53
C PHE A 38 13.66 21.97 -10.43
N GLU A 39 13.21 22.07 -11.67
CA GLU A 39 13.63 23.08 -12.66
C GLU A 39 12.45 24.04 -12.88
N PRO A 40 12.48 25.26 -12.32
CA PRO A 40 11.45 26.26 -12.57
C PRO A 40 11.52 26.77 -14.01
N TYR A 41 10.38 27.17 -14.58
CA TYR A 41 10.30 27.71 -15.93
C TYR A 41 10.78 29.17 -16.04
N GLU A 42 10.92 29.85 -14.91
CA GLU A 42 11.32 31.25 -14.81
C GLU A 42 12.35 31.44 -13.69
N ASP A 43 12.96 32.61 -13.64
CA ASP A 43 13.87 32.96 -12.57
C ASP A 43 13.09 33.10 -11.24
N ILE A 44 13.62 32.50 -10.18
CA ILE A 44 13.02 32.48 -8.85
C ILE A 44 13.91 33.20 -7.84
N SER A 45 13.28 33.77 -6.81
CA SER A 45 13.99 34.45 -5.72
C SER A 45 14.74 33.47 -4.82
N GLU A 46 15.69 33.99 -4.04
CA GLU A 46 16.37 33.21 -2.99
C GLU A 46 15.37 32.66 -1.96
N ALA A 47 14.33 33.43 -1.60
CA ALA A 47 13.29 33.00 -0.68
C ALA A 47 12.49 31.82 -1.24
N GLN A 48 12.13 31.85 -2.52
CA GLN A 48 11.46 30.73 -3.18
C GLN A 48 12.37 29.50 -3.29
N THR A 49 13.64 29.71 -3.63
CA THR A 49 14.64 28.63 -3.66
C THR A 49 14.79 27.96 -2.29
N ALA A 50 14.89 28.76 -1.23
CA ALA A 50 15.00 28.26 0.14
C ALA A 50 13.74 27.51 0.58
N ALA A 51 12.55 28.04 0.28
CA ALA A 51 11.28 27.41 0.60
C ALA A 51 11.13 26.04 -0.13
N ILE A 52 11.43 26.00 -1.43
CA ILE A 52 11.39 24.77 -2.22
C ILE A 52 12.39 23.74 -1.70
N SER A 53 13.62 24.15 -1.45
CA SER A 53 14.67 23.28 -0.91
C SER A 53 14.32 22.77 0.50
N GLY A 54 13.71 23.60 1.34
CA GLY A 54 13.28 23.22 2.67
C GLY A 54 12.09 22.26 2.68
N TYR A 55 11.13 22.48 1.79
CA TYR A 55 9.97 21.58 1.64
C TYR A 55 10.38 20.18 1.14
N PHE A 56 11.34 20.14 0.23
CA PHE A 56 11.89 18.91 -0.31
C PHE A 56 13.21 18.52 0.38
N ALA A 57 13.40 18.92 1.64
CA ALA A 57 14.54 18.47 2.43
C ALA A 57 14.58 16.93 2.42
N PRO A 58 15.77 16.33 2.40
CA PRO A 58 15.87 14.88 2.43
C PRO A 58 15.14 14.35 3.66
N MET A 59 14.29 13.36 3.45
CA MET A 59 13.71 12.61 4.56
C MET A 59 14.83 12.02 5.39
N THR A 60 14.71 12.11 6.69
CA THR A 60 15.55 11.33 7.58
C THR A 60 15.35 9.84 7.30
N LEU A 61 16.33 9.02 7.67
CA LEU A 61 16.20 7.57 7.51
C LEU A 61 14.95 7.03 8.24
N ASP A 62 14.62 7.57 9.41
CA ASP A 62 13.46 7.15 10.19
C ASP A 62 12.14 7.52 9.49
N GLU A 63 12.04 8.71 8.91
CA GLU A 63 10.88 9.10 8.11
C GLU A 63 10.73 8.24 6.86
N ALA A 64 11.84 7.93 6.18
CA ALA A 64 11.84 7.05 5.02
C ALA A 64 11.41 5.62 5.38
N LYS A 65 11.87 5.09 6.53
CA LYS A 65 11.44 3.79 7.07
C LYS A 65 9.94 3.77 7.36
N ALA A 66 9.43 4.82 8.02
CA ALA A 66 8.01 4.93 8.32
C ALA A 66 7.17 4.94 7.03
N ALA A 67 7.53 5.76 6.05
CA ALA A 67 6.85 5.83 4.76
C ALA A 67 6.89 4.49 4.00
N LYS A 68 8.02 3.78 4.04
CA LYS A 68 8.16 2.46 3.41
C LYS A 68 7.25 1.40 4.07
N LYS A 69 7.14 1.41 5.40
CA LYS A 69 6.21 0.53 6.13
C LYS A 69 4.75 0.81 5.77
N ASP A 70 4.37 2.08 5.61
CA ASP A 70 3.02 2.45 5.17
C ASP A 70 2.74 1.94 3.74
N GLU A 71 3.73 2.04 2.84
CA GLU A 71 3.65 1.50 1.47
C GLU A 71 3.45 -0.02 1.49
N ILE A 72 4.24 -0.74 2.28
CA ILE A 72 4.16 -2.20 2.44
C ILE A 72 2.79 -2.59 3.05
N ALA A 73 2.31 -1.86 4.06
CA ALA A 73 1.00 -2.11 4.67
C ALA A 73 -0.15 -1.90 3.66
N ALA A 74 -0.05 -0.88 2.80
CA ALA A 74 -1.03 -0.66 1.73
C ALA A 74 -1.00 -1.80 0.69
N ALA A 75 0.19 -2.26 0.29
CA ALA A 75 0.36 -3.38 -0.63
C ALA A 75 -0.17 -4.69 -0.02
N ARG A 76 0.15 -4.96 1.26
CA ARG A 76 -0.40 -6.09 2.00
C ARG A 76 -1.93 -6.05 1.98
N TYR A 77 -2.55 -4.93 2.27
CA TYR A 77 -4.00 -4.82 2.27
C TYR A 77 -4.60 -5.09 0.89
N ALA A 78 -3.98 -4.56 -0.17
CA ALA A 78 -4.40 -4.84 -1.54
C ALA A 78 -4.31 -6.33 -1.90
N ALA A 79 -3.23 -7.00 -1.50
CA ALA A 79 -3.04 -8.43 -1.69
C ALA A 79 -4.05 -9.25 -0.85
N GLU A 80 -4.26 -8.88 0.41
CA GLU A 80 -5.21 -9.55 1.32
C GLU A 80 -6.63 -9.62 0.72
N ILE A 81 -7.09 -8.54 0.08
CA ILE A 81 -8.45 -8.46 -0.46
C ILE A 81 -8.57 -8.85 -1.94
N ALA A 82 -7.48 -9.26 -2.58
CA ALA A 82 -7.47 -9.62 -4.01
C ALA A 82 -8.22 -10.91 -4.33
N GLY A 83 -8.52 -11.72 -3.32
CA GLY A 83 -9.17 -13.01 -3.48
C GLY A 83 -8.16 -14.16 -3.55
N VAL A 84 -8.65 -15.37 -3.34
CA VAL A 84 -7.87 -16.61 -3.42
C VAL A 84 -8.59 -17.65 -4.27
N ALA A 85 -7.83 -18.41 -5.06
CA ALA A 85 -8.40 -19.49 -5.86
C ALA A 85 -8.52 -20.78 -5.02
N VAL A 86 -9.73 -21.32 -4.93
CA VAL A 86 -10.02 -22.58 -4.24
C VAL A 86 -10.82 -23.48 -5.16
N GLY A 87 -10.29 -24.65 -5.51
CA GLY A 87 -10.98 -25.60 -6.37
C GLY A 87 -11.33 -25.05 -7.77
N GLY A 88 -10.54 -24.09 -8.28
CA GLY A 88 -10.79 -23.45 -9.58
C GLY A 88 -11.78 -22.29 -9.56
N VAL A 89 -12.28 -21.91 -8.37
CA VAL A 89 -13.17 -20.76 -8.17
C VAL A 89 -12.43 -19.69 -7.38
N THR A 90 -12.54 -18.42 -7.79
CA THR A 90 -12.02 -17.30 -7.02
C THR A 90 -12.98 -16.98 -5.87
N VAL A 91 -12.46 -17.06 -4.66
CA VAL A 91 -13.15 -16.71 -3.42
C VAL A 91 -12.72 -15.30 -3.02
N ARG A 92 -13.68 -14.42 -2.77
CA ARG A 92 -13.41 -13.06 -2.30
C ARG A 92 -12.85 -13.08 -0.88
N THR A 93 -11.86 -12.24 -0.63
CA THR A 93 -11.17 -12.14 0.66
C THR A 93 -11.28 -10.76 1.30
N ASP A 94 -12.23 -9.93 0.86
CA ASP A 94 -12.55 -8.68 1.57
C ASP A 94 -13.10 -8.97 2.99
N ARG A 95 -13.08 -7.95 3.85
CA ARG A 95 -13.43 -8.09 5.28
C ARG A 95 -14.83 -8.67 5.52
N GLU A 96 -15.79 -8.31 4.69
CA GLU A 96 -17.15 -8.83 4.78
C GLU A 96 -17.19 -10.31 4.39
N SER A 97 -16.54 -10.67 3.27
CA SER A 97 -16.43 -12.07 2.83
C SER A 97 -15.72 -12.95 3.86
N GLN A 98 -14.64 -12.48 4.47
CA GLN A 98 -13.94 -13.19 5.55
C GLN A 98 -14.87 -13.47 6.74
N ALA A 99 -15.69 -12.49 7.14
CA ALA A 99 -16.63 -12.65 8.25
C ALA A 99 -17.74 -13.68 7.93
N LEU A 100 -18.31 -13.62 6.72
CA LEU A 100 -19.33 -14.57 6.27
C LEU A 100 -18.80 -16.00 6.17
N ILE A 101 -17.57 -16.18 5.63
CA ILE A 101 -16.90 -17.48 5.53
C ILE A 101 -16.65 -18.04 6.93
N THR A 102 -16.19 -17.21 7.87
CA THR A 102 -15.96 -17.62 9.26
C THR A 102 -17.26 -18.10 9.93
N GLY A 103 -18.37 -17.36 9.72
CA GLY A 103 -19.68 -17.76 10.25
C GLY A 103 -20.16 -19.10 9.68
N ALA A 104 -20.02 -19.30 8.36
CA ALA A 104 -20.38 -20.55 7.70
C ALA A 104 -19.51 -21.71 8.17
N ALA A 105 -18.18 -21.50 8.36
CA ALA A 105 -17.26 -22.51 8.87
C ALA A 105 -17.60 -22.94 10.30
N LEU A 106 -17.98 -22.01 11.18
CA LEU A 106 -18.44 -22.34 12.54
C LEU A 106 -19.68 -23.23 12.52
N LYS A 107 -20.64 -22.97 11.61
CA LYS A 107 -21.82 -23.83 11.46
C LYS A 107 -21.46 -25.19 10.90
N ALA A 108 -20.56 -25.24 9.90
CA ALA A 108 -20.07 -26.49 9.29
C ALA A 108 -19.31 -27.39 10.30
N LEU A 109 -18.60 -26.81 11.28
CA LEU A 109 -17.96 -27.55 12.37
C LEU A 109 -18.97 -28.19 13.34
N GLN A 110 -20.14 -27.58 13.50
CA GLN A 110 -21.20 -28.08 14.39
C GLN A 110 -22.11 -29.10 13.73
N ASP A 111 -22.17 -29.09 12.40
CA ASP A 111 -23.13 -29.87 11.61
C ASP A 111 -22.46 -30.33 10.31
N ALA A 112 -22.07 -31.59 10.28
CA ALA A 112 -21.38 -32.19 9.13
C ALA A 112 -22.25 -32.29 7.86
N GLU A 113 -23.60 -32.28 8.04
CA GLU A 113 -24.57 -32.31 6.94
C GLU A 113 -24.99 -30.89 6.48
N TYR A 114 -24.36 -29.84 7.06
CA TYR A 114 -24.68 -28.47 6.70
C TYR A 114 -24.35 -28.19 5.24
N VAL A 115 -25.32 -27.60 4.55
CA VAL A 115 -25.21 -27.09 3.17
C VAL A 115 -25.67 -25.65 3.17
N CYS A 116 -24.94 -24.79 2.48
CA CYS A 116 -25.37 -23.41 2.26
C CYS A 116 -25.34 -23.00 0.79
N SER A 117 -26.24 -22.14 0.39
CA SER A 117 -26.24 -21.46 -0.88
C SER A 117 -25.29 -20.27 -0.82
N TRP A 118 -24.21 -20.33 -1.58
CA TRP A 118 -23.20 -19.27 -1.63
C TRP A 118 -23.27 -18.49 -2.93
N LYS A 119 -23.28 -17.16 -2.85
CA LYS A 119 -23.30 -16.30 -4.04
C LYS A 119 -21.88 -16.06 -4.54
N THR A 120 -21.63 -16.42 -5.79
CA THR A 120 -20.42 -16.11 -6.54
C THR A 120 -20.71 -15.15 -7.69
N ASP A 121 -19.69 -14.65 -8.36
CA ASP A 121 -19.86 -13.81 -9.55
C ASP A 121 -20.56 -14.56 -10.71
N ALA A 122 -20.45 -15.90 -10.73
CA ALA A 122 -21.11 -16.78 -11.71
C ALA A 122 -22.52 -17.21 -11.31
N GLY A 123 -23.02 -16.80 -10.11
CA GLY A 123 -24.33 -17.18 -9.58
C GLY A 123 -24.26 -17.89 -8.23
N PHE A 124 -25.32 -18.59 -7.87
CA PHE A 124 -25.39 -19.33 -6.62
C PHE A 124 -24.84 -20.75 -6.79
N VAL A 125 -24.06 -21.18 -5.80
CA VAL A 125 -23.54 -22.56 -5.69
C VAL A 125 -23.91 -23.12 -4.32
N GLU A 126 -24.19 -24.41 -4.25
CA GLU A 126 -24.35 -25.10 -2.98
C GLU A 126 -22.99 -25.60 -2.49
N LEU A 127 -22.65 -25.29 -1.24
CA LEU A 127 -21.42 -25.69 -0.58
C LEU A 127 -21.76 -26.61 0.59
N SER A 128 -21.17 -27.79 0.59
CA SER A 128 -21.22 -28.73 1.73
C SER A 128 -20.28 -28.29 2.86
N ALA A 129 -20.48 -28.80 4.06
CA ALA A 129 -19.65 -28.53 5.21
C ALA A 129 -18.14 -28.74 4.94
N PRO A 130 -17.66 -29.85 4.33
CA PRO A 130 -16.26 -30.02 3.99
C PRO A 130 -15.73 -28.95 3.01
N GLN A 131 -16.54 -28.52 2.04
CA GLN A 131 -16.12 -27.48 1.08
C GLN A 131 -16.01 -26.12 1.75
N ILE A 132 -16.96 -25.79 2.66
CA ILE A 132 -16.92 -24.54 3.43
C ILE A 132 -15.66 -24.49 4.30
N LEU A 133 -15.31 -25.59 4.98
CA LEU A 133 -14.11 -25.67 5.80
C LEU A 133 -12.83 -25.53 4.95
N ALA A 134 -12.75 -26.17 3.80
CA ALA A 134 -11.61 -26.04 2.91
C ALA A 134 -11.46 -24.60 2.39
N ILE A 135 -12.57 -23.91 2.09
CA ILE A 135 -12.55 -22.46 1.71
C ILE A 135 -12.06 -21.61 2.87
N ALA A 136 -12.58 -21.86 4.08
CA ALA A 136 -12.18 -21.10 5.28
C ALA A 136 -10.68 -21.25 5.58
N ASP A 137 -10.14 -22.47 5.47
CA ASP A 137 -8.73 -22.75 5.65
C ASP A 137 -7.87 -22.03 4.59
N ALA A 138 -8.26 -22.08 3.32
CA ALA A 138 -7.54 -21.43 2.24
C ALA A 138 -7.56 -19.90 2.38
N VAL A 139 -8.69 -19.30 2.73
CA VAL A 139 -8.81 -17.85 2.99
C VAL A 139 -7.94 -17.47 4.19
N ARG A 140 -7.96 -18.25 5.26
CA ARG A 140 -7.16 -17.99 6.45
C ARG A 140 -5.66 -18.09 6.15
N ALA A 141 -5.24 -19.10 5.39
CA ALA A 141 -3.86 -19.25 4.96
C ALA A 141 -3.40 -18.06 4.11
N HIS A 142 -4.18 -17.66 3.11
CA HIS A 142 -3.89 -16.50 2.26
C HIS A 142 -3.72 -15.21 3.08
N VAL A 143 -4.64 -14.92 3.99
CA VAL A 143 -4.54 -13.75 4.86
C VAL A 143 -3.28 -13.81 5.73
N GLN A 144 -2.98 -14.98 6.30
CA GLN A 144 -1.78 -15.16 7.12
C GLN A 144 -0.49 -14.98 6.32
N GLU A 145 -0.42 -15.50 5.10
CA GLU A 145 0.72 -15.31 4.20
C GLU A 145 0.97 -13.84 3.88
N CYS A 146 -0.09 -13.05 3.64
CA CYS A 146 0.04 -11.61 3.44
C CYS A 146 0.65 -10.91 4.66
N PHE A 147 0.22 -11.23 5.88
CA PHE A 147 0.79 -10.67 7.11
C PHE A 147 2.22 -11.13 7.38
N ASP A 148 2.53 -12.40 7.09
CA ASP A 148 3.88 -12.94 7.26
C ASP A 148 4.85 -12.29 6.28
N HIS A 149 4.40 -12.01 5.04
CA HIS A 149 5.19 -11.29 4.05
C HIS A 149 5.45 -9.84 4.47
N GLU A 150 4.40 -9.11 4.91
CA GLU A 150 4.56 -7.75 5.49
C GLU A 150 5.56 -7.74 6.63
N ARG A 151 5.46 -8.70 7.56
CA ARG A 151 6.40 -8.82 8.69
C ARG A 151 7.83 -9.01 8.22
N ALA A 152 8.05 -9.86 7.21
CA ALA A 152 9.39 -10.09 6.65
C ALA A 152 9.96 -8.84 5.99
N LEU A 153 9.15 -8.12 5.19
CA LEU A 153 9.58 -6.86 4.57
C LEU A 153 9.87 -5.78 5.60
N ASN A 154 9.03 -5.66 6.64
CA ASN A 154 9.24 -4.71 7.73
C ASN A 154 10.54 -4.98 8.49
N ALA A 155 10.95 -6.23 8.65
CA ALA A 155 12.25 -6.56 9.23
C ALA A 155 13.42 -6.08 8.36
N LEU A 156 13.30 -6.15 7.02
CA LEU A 156 14.29 -5.59 6.10
C LEU A 156 14.32 -4.06 6.18
N VAL A 157 13.16 -3.41 6.27
CA VAL A 157 13.07 -1.96 6.47
C VAL A 157 13.76 -1.53 7.77
N ASP A 158 13.55 -2.28 8.86
CA ASP A 158 14.18 -1.98 10.15
C ASP A 158 15.71 -2.14 10.10
N ALA A 159 16.19 -3.14 9.35
CA ALA A 159 17.62 -3.40 9.19
C ALA A 159 18.32 -2.43 8.23
N ALA A 160 17.61 -1.72 7.35
CA ALA A 160 18.20 -0.80 6.40
C ALA A 160 18.97 0.33 7.12
N GLU A 161 20.14 0.65 6.66
CA GLU A 161 21.00 1.70 7.19
C GLU A 161 20.98 2.97 6.32
N THR A 162 20.46 2.88 5.10
CA THR A 162 20.39 3.97 4.14
C THR A 162 19.03 4.04 3.45
N VAL A 163 18.66 5.23 2.97
CA VAL A 163 17.43 5.43 2.17
C VAL A 163 17.50 4.63 0.85
N ALA A 164 18.68 4.49 0.26
CA ALA A 164 18.87 3.73 -0.98
C ALA A 164 18.55 2.23 -0.82
N GLU A 165 18.85 1.65 0.34
CA GLU A 165 18.49 0.25 0.62
C GLU A 165 16.97 0.05 0.70
N LEU A 166 16.22 1.06 1.16
CA LEU A 166 14.76 0.99 1.22
C LEU A 166 14.11 0.94 -0.17
N GLU A 167 14.73 1.53 -1.19
CA GLU A 167 14.21 1.54 -2.57
C GLU A 167 14.13 0.12 -3.17
N GLY A 168 15.02 -0.77 -2.75
CA GLY A 168 15.05 -2.16 -3.19
C GLY A 168 14.03 -3.08 -2.50
N ILE A 169 13.35 -2.60 -1.44
CA ILE A 169 12.36 -3.37 -0.70
C ILE A 169 10.99 -3.16 -1.36
N THR A 170 10.47 -4.20 -1.98
CA THR A 170 9.18 -4.17 -2.69
C THR A 170 8.29 -5.34 -2.26
N TRP A 171 6.99 -5.13 -2.40
CA TRP A 171 5.99 -6.19 -2.18
C TRP A 171 6.08 -7.30 -3.21
#